data_73e6906ef53ee080c410cf0a00e838ca
#
_entry.id   73e6906ef53ee080c410cf0a00e838ca
#
_cell.length_a   1.000
_cell.length_b   1.000
_cell.length_c   1.000
_cell.angle_alpha   90.00
_cell.angle_beta   90.00
_cell.angle_gamma   90.00
#
_symmetry.space_group_name_H-M   'P 1'
#
loop_
_entity.id
_entity.type
_entity.pdbx_description
1 polymer ?
#
loop_
_entity_poly.entity_id
_entity_poly.type
_entity_poly.pdbx_seq_one_letter_code
_entity_poly.pdbx_strand_id
1 'polypeptide(L)'
;MPPMRKWPNALLVAAVTISSCARVTTATYVWPDPQYEALEGMFYEGTGFNGNLFSSFVADCAKRDSRDTTVAAEWVRLAYHDMATFNITNGTGGVDASIYYELDREENIGDGMIRTMGELSMTSNKYVSRADVIAMAATWSVAACKGPILPFRGGRQDAFSAGRKGVPSPKQELKEHVESFRLQGFNAIEMIALIACGHTLGGVREEDFPTIVPTNNDRSNPRLDTFDSTPEFDSAIATEYIAGTTGIPLVVNSNQTILSDLRIFSSDNNTLMLEISMQDPNTFSQTCSTLLARMLDTVPKGVTLTEPIVPIPFKLSHQRFMFIGGELAFSAQFRIVNTFNGQTGSNKRTVRLLWCDRRGANANCADGTANVAIAVAGNGLPNFGVSIDGGVSPPTSATGSPVAQALNMTMSFYTVTVAVAFERSVGKFWFSINDDGSSKSTLQDNGGKGYVAVNDEIVYLPVGFKGGSMLGPSTANFDTSPFPVYIAAGVHSSVKVDSASIRAFDSTFSVRSLSAKQLAPPKALFNETFSLSRNTSLPSFVGYDFYSAEVTNGIGFSQMTADFKANVTDVSTGNKKTVGLDFVLAIDPQSVGITPPPPLATVSTVNLTLSGNGTTLGSDAVPSALPLMGL
;
A
#
# COMPACT_ATOMS: atom_id res chain seq x y z
N MET A 1 30.83 68.41 16.60
CA MET A 1 29.68 67.52 16.69
C MET A 1 28.73 67.86 15.54
N PRO A 2 28.61 67.04 14.49
CA PRO A 2 27.55 67.15 13.51
C PRO A 2 26.40 66.18 13.86
N PRO A 3 25.17 66.45 13.46
CA PRO A 3 23.99 65.73 13.93
C PRO A 3 23.80 64.40 13.22
N MET A 4 23.36 63.40 13.99
CA MET A 4 22.96 62.07 13.50
C MET A 4 21.73 62.15 12.56
N ARG A 5 21.87 61.67 11.36
CA ARG A 5 20.76 61.43 10.45
C ARG A 5 20.02 60.15 10.91
N LYS A 6 18.76 60.31 11.28
CA LYS A 6 17.82 59.19 11.45
C LYS A 6 17.44 58.63 10.09
N TRP A 7 17.65 57.32 9.91
CA TRP A 7 17.08 56.57 8.81
C TRP A 7 15.69 56.06 9.21
N PRO A 8 14.68 56.15 8.34
CA PRO A 8 13.37 55.61 8.67
C PRO A 8 13.36 54.09 8.45
N ASN A 9 13.08 53.35 9.51
CA ASN A 9 12.64 51.99 9.42
C ASN A 9 11.24 51.94 8.79
N ALA A 10 11.15 51.42 7.60
CA ALA A 10 9.90 50.96 7.03
C ALA A 10 10.16 49.70 6.26
N LEU A 11 10.26 48.57 6.96
CA LEU A 11 9.97 47.26 6.39
C LEU A 11 8.46 47.13 6.27
N LEU A 12 7.94 47.43 5.09
CA LEU A 12 6.59 47.04 4.70
C LEU A 12 6.60 45.52 4.53
N VAL A 13 6.19 44.77 5.53
CA VAL A 13 5.73 43.39 5.37
C VAL A 13 4.39 43.48 4.66
N ALA A 14 4.41 43.31 3.35
CA ALA A 14 3.20 43.07 2.58
C ALA A 14 2.68 41.67 2.95
N ALA A 15 1.79 41.62 3.95
CA ALA A 15 0.96 40.44 4.19
C ALA A 15 0.02 40.33 2.99
N VAL A 16 0.46 39.54 1.99
CA VAL A 16 -0.46 39.07 0.95
C VAL A 16 -1.31 37.99 1.59
N THR A 17 -2.43 38.37 2.14
CA THR A 17 -3.52 37.45 2.46
C THR A 17 -4.13 36.99 1.15
N ILE A 18 -3.54 35.96 0.56
CA ILE A 18 -4.19 35.19 -0.50
C ILE A 18 -5.21 34.29 0.20
N SER A 19 -6.39 34.87 0.49
CA SER A 19 -7.58 34.09 0.78
C SER A 19 -8.14 33.55 -0.55
N SER A 20 -7.36 32.72 -1.21
CA SER A 20 -7.89 31.83 -2.22
C SER A 20 -8.41 30.59 -1.48
N CYS A 21 -9.70 30.62 -1.12
CA CYS A 21 -10.49 29.41 -1.01
C CYS A 21 -10.47 28.73 -2.39
N ALA A 22 -9.35 28.12 -2.75
CA ALA A 22 -9.35 27.09 -3.77
C ALA A 22 -10.32 26.02 -3.23
N ARG A 23 -11.53 25.99 -3.78
CA ARG A 23 -12.33 24.79 -3.72
C ARG A 23 -11.47 23.71 -4.33
N VAL A 24 -10.83 22.91 -3.47
CA VAL A 24 -10.26 21.63 -3.89
C VAL A 24 -11.47 20.86 -4.40
N THR A 25 -11.68 20.88 -5.70
CA THR A 25 -12.54 19.91 -6.35
C THR A 25 -11.78 18.60 -6.22
N THR A 26 -11.96 17.91 -5.09
CA THR A 26 -11.55 16.53 -4.96
C THR A 26 -12.19 15.80 -6.12
N ALA A 27 -11.37 15.26 -7.01
CA ALA A 27 -11.86 14.38 -8.07
C ALA A 27 -12.66 13.30 -7.33
N THR A 28 -13.98 13.28 -7.57
CA THR A 28 -14.85 12.33 -6.88
C THR A 28 -14.47 10.96 -7.40
N TYR A 29 -13.95 10.08 -6.53
CA TYR A 29 -13.67 8.70 -6.87
C TYR A 29 -14.90 8.07 -7.54
N VAL A 30 -14.69 7.42 -8.66
CA VAL A 30 -15.71 6.68 -9.41
C VAL A 30 -15.19 5.28 -9.68
N TRP A 31 -15.89 4.29 -9.16
CA TRP A 31 -15.58 2.89 -9.40
C TRP A 31 -15.88 2.49 -10.87
N PRO A 32 -15.04 1.67 -11.53
CA PRO A 32 -13.76 1.13 -11.07
C PRO A 32 -12.59 2.06 -11.38
N ASP A 33 -11.68 2.19 -10.42
CA ASP A 33 -10.35 2.75 -10.60
C ASP A 33 -9.33 1.87 -9.88
N PRO A 34 -8.88 0.76 -10.51
CA PRO A 34 -8.06 -0.24 -9.84
C PRO A 34 -6.74 0.29 -9.26
N GLN A 35 -6.14 1.28 -9.92
CA GLN A 35 -4.90 1.88 -9.43
C GLN A 35 -5.16 2.73 -8.17
N TYR A 36 -6.16 3.61 -8.21
CA TYR A 36 -6.53 4.41 -7.05
C TYR A 36 -6.97 3.54 -5.88
N GLU A 37 -7.79 2.51 -6.15
CA GLU A 37 -8.28 1.55 -5.15
C GLU A 37 -7.15 0.77 -4.48
N ALA A 38 -6.13 0.36 -5.24
CA ALA A 38 -4.96 -0.35 -4.72
C ALA A 38 -4.07 0.58 -3.86
N LEU A 39 -3.79 1.79 -4.35
CA LEU A 39 -3.01 2.79 -3.62
C LEU A 39 -3.71 3.19 -2.31
N GLU A 40 -4.99 3.51 -2.39
CA GLU A 40 -5.80 3.95 -1.25
C GLU A 40 -5.92 2.83 -0.20
N GLY A 41 -6.22 1.60 -0.66
CA GLY A 41 -6.30 0.44 0.24
C GLY A 41 -5.00 0.22 0.98
N MET A 42 -3.88 0.13 0.27
CA MET A 42 -2.58 -0.08 0.90
C MET A 42 -2.24 1.07 1.86
N PHE A 43 -2.48 2.32 1.45
CA PHE A 43 -2.10 3.49 2.22
C PHE A 43 -2.85 3.62 3.55
N TYR A 44 -4.17 3.38 3.56
CA TYR A 44 -4.98 3.52 4.78
C TYR A 44 -5.18 2.21 5.54
N GLU A 45 -5.37 1.10 4.86
CA GLU A 45 -5.53 -0.20 5.52
C GLU A 45 -4.20 -0.74 6.07
N GLY A 46 -3.08 -0.33 5.49
CA GLY A 46 -1.74 -0.71 5.93
C GLY A 46 -1.33 -2.12 5.52
N THR A 47 -2.06 -2.71 4.59
CA THR A 47 -1.85 -4.09 4.15
C THR A 47 -1.44 -4.17 2.70
N GLY A 48 -0.60 -5.12 2.39
CA GLY A 48 -0.37 -5.53 1.01
C GLY A 48 -1.62 -6.17 0.40
N PHE A 49 -1.64 -6.32 -0.93
CA PHE A 49 -2.73 -6.97 -1.65
C PHE A 49 -2.98 -8.43 -1.24
N ASN A 50 -2.00 -9.07 -0.61
CA ASN A 50 -2.08 -10.42 -0.04
C ASN A 50 -2.60 -10.45 1.41
N GLY A 51 -3.00 -9.32 1.96
CA GLY A 51 -3.51 -9.18 3.31
C GLY A 51 -2.45 -9.15 4.41
N ASN A 52 -1.16 -9.21 4.07
CA ASN A 52 -0.10 -9.03 5.05
C ASN A 52 -0.13 -7.62 5.62
N LEU A 53 -0.15 -7.49 6.94
CA LEU A 53 -0.16 -6.20 7.64
C LEU A 53 1.26 -5.57 7.57
N PHE A 54 1.57 -5.04 6.42
CA PHE A 54 2.88 -4.51 6.08
C PHE A 54 3.27 -3.30 6.93
N SER A 55 2.32 -2.40 7.21
CA SER A 55 2.55 -1.23 8.06
C SER A 55 2.90 -1.57 9.51
N SER A 56 2.69 -2.82 9.95
CA SER A 56 3.04 -3.25 11.31
C SER A 56 4.54 -3.23 11.58
N PHE A 57 5.39 -3.32 10.56
CA PHE A 57 6.85 -3.20 10.74
C PHE A 57 7.28 -1.87 11.35
N VAL A 58 6.52 -0.80 11.11
CA VAL A 58 6.87 0.56 11.55
C VAL A 58 5.92 1.08 12.63
N ALA A 59 4.88 0.31 12.99
CA ALA A 59 3.88 0.72 13.98
C ALA A 59 4.53 1.13 15.31
N ASP A 60 3.98 2.17 15.95
CA ASP A 60 4.44 2.73 17.22
C ASP A 60 5.93 3.11 17.24
N CYS A 61 6.46 3.56 16.09
CA CYS A 61 7.88 3.86 15.93
C CYS A 61 8.79 2.69 16.34
N ALA A 62 8.43 1.48 15.89
CA ALA A 62 9.04 0.23 16.33
C ALA A 62 10.55 0.21 16.15
N LYS A 63 11.24 -0.30 17.17
CA LYS A 63 12.67 -0.57 17.10
C LYS A 63 12.91 -1.96 16.53
N ARG A 64 14.01 -2.10 15.80
CA ARG A 64 14.48 -3.42 15.39
C ARG A 64 14.96 -4.21 16.59
N ASP A 65 14.50 -5.45 16.68
CA ASP A 65 14.99 -6.40 17.69
C ASP A 65 16.52 -6.43 17.74
N SER A 66 17.08 -6.38 18.93
CA SER A 66 18.51 -6.44 19.22
C SER A 66 19.40 -5.28 18.72
N ARG A 67 18.85 -4.21 18.11
CA ARG A 67 19.69 -3.20 17.46
C ARG A 67 19.38 -1.73 17.80
N ASP A 68 18.35 -1.47 18.58
CA ASP A 68 17.90 -0.13 19.02
C ASP A 68 17.57 0.90 17.92
N THR A 69 17.80 0.59 16.64
CA THR A 69 17.38 1.47 15.53
C THR A 69 15.91 1.36 15.26
N THR A 70 15.26 2.48 14.93
CA THR A 70 13.87 2.46 14.49
C THR A 70 13.77 2.01 13.03
N VAL A 71 12.79 1.19 12.74
CA VAL A 71 12.45 0.81 11.36
C VAL A 71 12.11 2.06 10.54
N ALA A 72 11.43 3.03 11.16
CA ALA A 72 11.07 4.30 10.56
C ALA A 72 12.28 5.06 9.99
N ALA A 73 13.37 5.14 10.76
CA ALA A 73 14.60 5.81 10.31
C ALA A 73 15.22 5.12 9.08
N GLU A 74 15.23 3.79 9.08
CA GLU A 74 15.75 3.02 7.95
C GLU A 74 14.91 3.23 6.68
N TRP A 75 13.58 3.26 6.80
CA TRP A 75 12.69 3.48 5.66
C TRP A 75 12.77 4.91 5.12
N VAL A 76 12.86 5.92 5.99
CA VAL A 76 13.08 7.33 5.58
C VAL A 76 14.44 7.48 4.90
N ARG A 77 15.49 6.84 5.44
CA ARG A 77 16.83 6.84 4.84
C ARG A 77 16.81 6.25 3.44
N LEU A 78 16.17 5.10 3.24
CA LEU A 78 16.07 4.47 1.93
C LEU A 78 15.36 5.38 0.93
N ALA A 79 14.24 6.01 1.33
CA ALA A 79 13.50 6.94 0.47
C ALA A 79 14.33 8.17 0.07
N TYR A 80 15.14 8.70 1.01
CA TYR A 80 16.05 9.80 0.70
C TYR A 80 17.16 9.35 -0.27
N HIS A 81 17.76 8.18 -0.08
CA HIS A 81 18.82 7.66 -0.94
C HIS A 81 18.33 7.42 -2.37
N ASP A 82 17.12 6.89 -2.54
CA ASP A 82 16.49 6.73 -3.84
C ASP A 82 16.26 8.11 -4.50
N MET A 83 15.63 9.05 -3.78
CA MET A 83 15.37 10.41 -4.25
C MET A 83 16.65 11.16 -4.61
N ALA A 84 17.75 10.98 -3.86
CA ALA A 84 19.01 11.70 -4.05
C ALA A 84 19.67 11.45 -5.42
N THR A 85 19.24 10.42 -6.13
CA THR A 85 19.64 10.17 -7.52
C THR A 85 19.09 11.22 -8.49
N PHE A 86 18.14 12.07 -8.07
CA PHE A 86 17.53 13.08 -8.93
C PHE A 86 18.55 14.10 -9.45
N ASN A 87 18.37 14.50 -10.71
CA ASN A 87 19.11 15.57 -11.34
C ASN A 87 18.13 16.54 -12.03
N ILE A 88 17.88 17.68 -11.38
CA ILE A 88 16.97 18.71 -11.90
C ILE A 88 17.39 19.26 -13.27
N THR A 89 18.67 19.13 -13.64
CA THR A 89 19.19 19.67 -14.91
C THR A 89 18.67 18.88 -16.11
N ASN A 90 18.52 17.57 -15.99
CA ASN A 90 18.04 16.69 -17.06
C ASN A 90 16.74 15.96 -16.72
N GLY A 91 16.29 16.01 -15.47
CA GLY A 91 15.06 15.40 -15.02
C GLY A 91 15.12 13.88 -14.89
N THR A 92 16.29 13.31 -14.60
CA THR A 92 16.45 11.85 -14.38
C THR A 92 16.59 11.54 -12.89
N GLY A 93 16.27 10.32 -12.48
CA GLY A 93 16.33 9.87 -11.10
C GLY A 93 15.17 10.42 -10.25
N GLY A 94 15.28 10.32 -8.95
CA GLY A 94 14.22 10.67 -8.00
C GLY A 94 13.68 9.43 -7.31
N VAL A 95 12.49 9.48 -6.74
CA VAL A 95 11.84 8.30 -6.15
C VAL A 95 11.32 7.41 -7.29
N ASP A 96 12.20 6.54 -7.78
CA ASP A 96 11.96 5.66 -8.92
C ASP A 96 12.44 4.21 -8.68
N ALA A 97 12.75 3.87 -7.41
CA ALA A 97 13.21 2.56 -6.99
C ALA A 97 14.54 2.11 -7.66
N SER A 98 15.32 3.03 -8.23
CA SER A 98 16.67 2.72 -8.75
C SER A 98 17.60 2.20 -7.66
N ILE A 99 17.32 2.54 -6.39
CA ILE A 99 18.05 2.07 -5.21
C ILE A 99 18.20 0.54 -5.16
N TYR A 100 17.28 -0.22 -5.74
CA TYR A 100 17.37 -1.68 -5.82
C TYR A 100 18.55 -2.17 -6.68
N TYR A 101 19.11 -1.30 -7.51
CA TYR A 101 20.29 -1.56 -8.37
C TYR A 101 21.58 -0.92 -7.86
N GLU A 102 21.58 -0.38 -6.61
CA GLU A 102 22.63 0.47 -6.09
C GLU A 102 23.25 -0.02 -4.76
N LEU A 103 22.96 -1.28 -4.39
CA LEU A 103 23.39 -1.85 -3.11
C LEU A 103 24.91 -2.07 -2.97
N ASP A 104 25.65 -2.02 -4.09
CA ASP A 104 27.09 -2.11 -4.14
C ASP A 104 27.82 -0.77 -3.86
N ARG A 105 27.04 0.32 -3.69
CA ARG A 105 27.59 1.66 -3.44
C ARG A 105 27.92 1.87 -1.97
N GLU A 106 28.99 2.61 -1.72
CA GLU A 106 29.43 2.92 -0.35
C GLU A 106 28.39 3.69 0.47
N GLU A 107 27.59 4.55 -0.18
CA GLU A 107 26.53 5.31 0.47
C GLU A 107 25.34 4.43 0.91
N ASN A 108 25.17 3.26 0.31
CA ASN A 108 24.02 2.37 0.52
C ASN A 108 24.33 1.16 1.41
N ILE A 109 25.44 1.21 2.14
CA ILE A 109 25.82 0.13 3.06
C ILE A 109 24.92 0.08 4.29
N GLY A 110 24.94 -1.07 4.95
CA GLY A 110 24.29 -1.35 6.21
C GLY A 110 23.10 -2.29 6.11
N ASP A 111 22.93 -3.10 7.14
CA ASP A 111 21.85 -4.07 7.24
C ASP A 111 20.45 -3.44 7.12
N GLY A 112 20.28 -2.22 7.65
CA GLY A 112 19.02 -1.49 7.58
C GLY A 112 18.55 -1.26 6.15
N MET A 113 19.49 -0.93 5.25
CA MET A 113 19.17 -0.73 3.83
C MET A 113 18.67 -2.02 3.17
N ILE A 114 19.38 -3.13 3.40
CA ILE A 114 19.06 -4.44 2.82
C ILE A 114 17.72 -4.95 3.34
N ARG A 115 17.49 -4.85 4.66
CA ARG A 115 16.24 -5.29 5.30
C ARG A 115 15.05 -4.50 4.77
N THR A 116 15.19 -3.17 4.73
CA THR A 116 14.16 -2.29 4.21
C THR A 116 13.78 -2.66 2.78
N MET A 117 14.75 -2.89 1.89
CA MET A 117 14.46 -3.30 0.53
C MET A 117 13.72 -4.65 0.48
N GLY A 118 14.13 -5.62 1.29
CA GLY A 118 13.43 -6.90 1.39
C GLY A 118 11.99 -6.73 1.84
N GLU A 119 11.75 -5.93 2.88
CA GLU A 119 10.42 -5.63 3.42
C GLU A 119 9.53 -4.93 2.39
N LEU A 120 10.02 -3.86 1.78
CA LEU A 120 9.23 -3.05 0.84
C LEU A 120 8.93 -3.77 -0.46
N SER A 121 9.82 -4.66 -0.94
CA SER A 121 9.61 -5.36 -2.20
C SER A 121 8.44 -6.36 -2.18
N MET A 122 8.01 -6.80 -1.00
CA MET A 122 6.96 -7.81 -0.87
C MET A 122 5.55 -7.30 -1.15
N THR A 123 5.36 -6.00 -1.39
CA THR A 123 4.03 -5.39 -1.44
C THR A 123 3.71 -4.71 -2.76
N SER A 124 4.70 -4.42 -3.58
CA SER A 124 4.46 -3.84 -4.90
C SER A 124 3.74 -4.84 -5.83
N ASN A 125 2.93 -4.30 -6.72
CA ASN A 125 2.14 -5.07 -7.66
C ASN A 125 1.94 -4.25 -8.96
N LYS A 126 1.17 -4.74 -9.91
CA LYS A 126 1.00 -4.05 -11.20
C LYS A 126 0.34 -2.67 -11.10
N TYR A 127 -0.32 -2.35 -9.99
CA TYR A 127 -0.98 -1.06 -9.74
C TYR A 127 -0.20 -0.14 -8.82
N VAL A 128 0.68 -0.72 -7.99
CA VAL A 128 1.50 0.00 -7.01
C VAL A 128 2.96 -0.35 -7.23
N SER A 129 3.73 0.60 -7.74
CA SER A 129 5.16 0.42 -8.04
C SER A 129 6.00 0.24 -6.77
N ARG A 130 7.23 -0.27 -6.90
CA ARG A 130 8.21 -0.26 -5.80
C ARG A 130 8.47 1.16 -5.31
N ALA A 131 8.55 2.12 -6.23
CA ALA A 131 8.74 3.53 -5.91
C ALA A 131 7.55 4.12 -5.13
N ASP A 132 6.31 3.73 -5.45
CA ASP A 132 5.14 4.12 -4.65
C ASP A 132 5.19 3.50 -3.25
N VAL A 133 5.63 2.26 -3.12
CA VAL A 133 5.81 1.59 -1.82
C VAL A 133 6.87 2.30 -0.98
N ILE A 134 8.00 2.71 -1.57
CA ILE A 134 9.05 3.49 -0.88
C ILE A 134 8.48 4.81 -0.34
N ALA A 135 7.76 5.56 -1.16
CA ALA A 135 7.16 6.83 -0.74
C ALA A 135 6.10 6.64 0.35
N MET A 136 5.26 5.61 0.22
CA MET A 136 4.25 5.24 1.21
C MET A 136 4.89 4.86 2.55
N ALA A 137 5.93 4.04 2.51
CA ALA A 137 6.66 3.60 3.69
C ALA A 137 7.30 4.77 4.46
N ALA A 138 7.90 5.73 3.75
CA ALA A 138 8.44 6.95 4.37
C ALA A 138 7.34 7.79 5.01
N THR A 139 6.17 7.92 4.37
CA THR A 139 5.01 8.61 4.93
C THR A 139 4.51 7.95 6.21
N TRP A 140 4.39 6.62 6.22
CA TRP A 140 4.02 5.87 7.42
C TRP A 140 5.05 6.00 8.53
N SER A 141 6.34 6.01 8.19
CA SER A 141 7.43 6.15 9.15
C SER A 141 7.34 7.45 9.95
N VAL A 142 7.10 8.55 9.25
CA VAL A 142 6.94 9.86 9.88
C VAL A 142 5.70 9.86 10.79
N ALA A 143 4.56 9.36 10.31
CA ALA A 143 3.33 9.28 11.09
C ALA A 143 3.44 8.35 12.30
N ALA A 144 4.10 7.19 12.18
CA ALA A 144 4.30 6.23 13.26
C ALA A 144 5.13 6.80 14.42
N CYS A 145 6.09 7.69 14.11
CA CYS A 145 6.91 8.36 15.10
C CYS A 145 6.33 9.73 15.52
N LYS A 146 5.02 9.93 15.42
CA LYS A 146 4.27 11.14 15.83
C LYS A 146 4.59 12.40 15.02
N GLY A 147 5.20 12.23 13.86
CA GLY A 147 5.44 13.32 12.93
C GLY A 147 4.19 13.75 12.16
N PRO A 148 4.31 14.74 11.27
CA PRO A 148 3.20 15.23 10.47
C PRO A 148 2.72 14.19 9.47
N ILE A 149 1.43 14.22 9.15
CA ILE A 149 0.88 13.41 8.06
C ILE A 149 1.29 14.05 6.74
N LEU A 150 2.11 13.34 5.98
CA LEU A 150 2.54 13.78 4.66
C LEU A 150 1.45 13.47 3.62
N PRO A 151 1.12 14.39 2.70
CA PRO A 151 0.24 14.07 1.58
C PRO A 151 0.93 13.04 0.67
N PHE A 152 0.30 11.88 0.50
CA PHE A 152 0.81 10.82 -0.36
C PHE A 152 0.15 10.89 -1.74
N ARG A 153 0.99 10.84 -2.79
CA ARG A 153 0.60 10.75 -4.20
C ARG A 153 1.18 9.48 -4.78
N GLY A 154 0.42 8.76 -5.58
CA GLY A 154 0.88 7.56 -6.27
C GLY A 154 1.14 7.78 -7.76
N GLY A 155 1.51 6.70 -8.45
CA GLY A 155 1.75 6.72 -9.89
C GLY A 155 3.22 6.84 -10.28
N ARG A 156 4.14 6.61 -9.36
CA ARG A 156 5.58 6.51 -9.65
C ARG A 156 5.85 5.32 -10.55
N GLN A 157 6.92 5.44 -11.32
CA GLN A 157 7.37 4.38 -12.23
C GLN A 157 8.74 3.87 -11.78
N ASP A 158 8.87 2.55 -11.78
CA ASP A 158 10.11 1.90 -11.37
C ASP A 158 11.19 2.01 -12.44
N ALA A 159 12.41 2.36 -12.02
CA ALA A 159 13.61 2.27 -12.84
C ALA A 159 14.04 0.82 -13.05
N PHE A 160 14.77 0.58 -14.14
CA PHE A 160 15.33 -0.73 -14.49
C PHE A 160 16.86 -0.77 -14.42
N SER A 161 17.47 0.26 -13.88
CA SER A 161 18.92 0.39 -13.68
C SER A 161 19.23 1.38 -12.58
N ALA A 162 20.46 1.35 -12.09
CA ALA A 162 20.96 2.30 -11.11
C ALA A 162 20.88 3.75 -11.60
N GLY A 163 20.48 4.65 -10.71
CA GLY A 163 20.53 6.10 -10.92
C GLY A 163 21.96 6.67 -10.82
N ARG A 164 22.10 7.99 -10.87
CA ARG A 164 23.39 8.64 -10.61
C ARG A 164 23.80 8.49 -9.13
N LYS A 165 25.08 8.61 -8.81
CA LYS A 165 25.51 8.83 -7.43
C LYS A 165 25.06 10.23 -6.99
N GLY A 166 24.25 10.30 -5.93
CA GLY A 166 23.62 11.55 -5.51
C GLY A 166 23.61 11.81 -4.02
N VAL A 167 23.79 10.75 -3.24
CA VAL A 167 23.82 10.84 -1.77
C VAL A 167 25.09 11.54 -1.32
N PRO A 168 25.01 12.63 -0.51
CA PRO A 168 26.17 13.33 0.01
C PRO A 168 27.00 12.46 0.95
N SER A 169 28.34 12.55 0.85
CA SER A 169 29.26 11.90 1.77
C SER A 169 29.60 12.84 2.94
N PRO A 170 29.74 12.33 4.19
CA PRO A 170 30.16 13.13 5.35
C PRO A 170 31.51 13.83 5.17
N LYS A 171 32.35 13.36 4.25
CA LYS A 171 33.68 13.91 3.98
C LYS A 171 33.69 15.05 2.96
N GLN A 172 32.57 15.33 2.31
CA GLN A 172 32.48 16.39 1.31
C GLN A 172 32.53 17.78 1.95
N GLU A 173 33.04 18.75 1.18
CA GLU A 173 33.01 20.15 1.55
C GLU A 173 31.59 20.74 1.41
N LEU A 174 31.29 21.83 2.12
CA LEU A 174 29.98 22.47 2.09
C LEU A 174 29.48 22.77 0.68
N LYS A 175 30.38 23.28 -0.20
CA LYS A 175 30.01 23.59 -1.60
C LYS A 175 29.51 22.37 -2.39
N GLU A 176 30.04 21.19 -2.07
CA GLU A 176 29.65 19.94 -2.72
C GLU A 176 28.28 19.47 -2.18
N HIS A 177 28.02 19.66 -0.88
CA HIS A 177 26.70 19.43 -0.29
C HIS A 177 25.65 20.34 -0.95
N VAL A 178 25.91 21.66 -1.01
CA VAL A 178 25.00 22.63 -1.64
C VAL A 178 24.71 22.25 -3.10
N GLU A 179 25.74 21.83 -3.86
CA GLU A 179 25.53 21.40 -5.26
C GLU A 179 24.74 20.08 -5.34
N SER A 180 24.98 19.10 -4.45
CA SER A 180 24.21 17.87 -4.42
C SER A 180 22.74 18.15 -4.17
N PHE A 181 22.40 18.97 -3.18
CA PHE A 181 21.02 19.35 -2.88
C PHE A 181 20.38 20.21 -3.98
N ARG A 182 21.17 21.10 -4.61
CA ARG A 182 20.70 21.87 -5.78
C ARG A 182 20.29 20.94 -6.93
N LEU A 183 21.08 19.90 -7.19
CA LEU A 183 20.75 18.90 -8.21
C LEU A 183 19.49 18.10 -7.84
N GLN A 184 19.29 17.85 -6.54
CA GLN A 184 18.08 17.21 -6.01
C GLN A 184 16.86 18.14 -6.01
N GLY A 185 17.01 19.43 -6.33
CA GLY A 185 15.92 20.41 -6.38
C GLY A 185 15.70 21.21 -5.11
N PHE A 186 16.70 21.25 -4.19
CA PHE A 186 16.63 21.98 -2.92
C PHE A 186 17.69 23.09 -2.88
N ASN A 187 17.33 24.25 -2.34
CA ASN A 187 18.27 25.33 -2.10
C ASN A 187 19.03 25.11 -0.78
N ALA A 188 20.03 25.99 -0.46
CA ALA A 188 20.87 25.83 0.69
C ALA A 188 20.13 25.91 2.05
N ILE A 189 19.08 26.72 2.16
CA ILE A 189 18.27 26.79 3.38
C ILE A 189 17.39 25.55 3.52
N GLU A 190 16.78 25.10 2.42
CA GLU A 190 16.01 23.86 2.37
C GLU A 190 16.88 22.62 2.64
N MET A 191 18.16 22.63 2.28
CA MET A 191 19.13 21.60 2.63
C MET A 191 19.27 21.47 4.15
N ILE A 192 19.46 22.58 4.88
CA ILE A 192 19.57 22.58 6.33
C ILE A 192 18.30 21.99 6.94
N ALA A 193 17.13 22.49 6.54
CA ALA A 193 15.84 22.05 7.06
C ALA A 193 15.55 20.58 6.72
N LEU A 194 15.83 20.12 5.49
CA LEU A 194 15.55 18.74 5.07
C LEU A 194 16.44 17.73 5.84
N ILE A 195 17.71 18.08 6.10
CA ILE A 195 18.58 17.25 6.93
C ILE A 195 18.07 17.21 8.39
N ALA A 196 17.70 18.34 8.97
CA ALA A 196 17.08 18.37 10.30
C ALA A 196 15.80 17.53 10.36
N CYS A 197 14.93 17.61 9.34
CA CYS A 197 13.73 16.78 9.25
C CYS A 197 14.00 15.27 9.09
N GLY A 198 15.09 14.90 8.42
CA GLY A 198 15.49 13.50 8.27
C GLY A 198 16.19 12.93 9.49
N HIS A 199 17.10 13.74 10.07
CA HIS A 199 17.91 13.35 11.20
C HIS A 199 17.22 13.52 12.57
N THR A 200 15.94 13.93 12.63
CA THR A 200 15.16 13.79 13.86
C THR A 200 14.81 12.32 14.17
N LEU A 201 15.10 11.40 13.25
CA LEU A 201 14.88 9.97 13.44
C LEU A 201 16.17 9.19 13.24
N GLY A 202 16.46 8.27 14.16
CA GLY A 202 17.53 7.30 14.01
C GLY A 202 18.89 7.75 14.49
N GLY A 203 19.95 7.34 13.80
CA GLY A 203 21.33 7.57 14.20
C GLY A 203 22.33 6.81 13.33
N VAL A 204 23.60 6.82 13.74
CA VAL A 204 24.69 6.14 13.04
C VAL A 204 25.15 4.92 13.83
N ARG A 205 25.23 3.77 13.16
CA ARG A 205 25.68 2.51 13.77
C ARG A 205 27.17 2.28 13.62
N GLU A 206 27.77 1.80 14.69
CA GLU A 206 29.15 1.36 14.74
C GLU A 206 29.46 0.27 13.70
N GLU A 207 28.60 -0.74 13.58
CA GLU A 207 28.81 -1.88 12.66
C GLU A 207 28.88 -1.45 11.21
N ASP A 208 28.04 -0.50 10.82
CA ASP A 208 27.91 -0.04 9.43
C ASP A 208 28.92 1.07 9.13
N PHE A 209 29.21 1.94 10.11
CA PHE A 209 30.04 3.14 9.94
C PHE A 209 31.10 3.29 11.04
N PRO A 210 32.03 2.34 11.19
CA PRO A 210 33.03 2.37 12.28
C PRO A 210 34.03 3.56 12.21
N THR A 211 34.08 4.25 11.08
CA THR A 211 34.86 5.48 10.91
C THR A 211 34.15 6.72 11.45
N ILE A 212 32.83 6.65 11.65
CA ILE A 212 32.00 7.71 12.21
C ILE A 212 31.73 7.44 13.70
N VAL A 213 31.27 6.24 14.02
CA VAL A 213 31.05 5.78 15.39
C VAL A 213 32.11 4.73 15.74
N PRO A 214 33.12 5.09 16.57
CA PRO A 214 34.16 4.16 16.92
C PRO A 214 33.64 2.93 17.67
N THR A 215 34.22 1.77 17.35
CA THR A 215 33.80 0.50 17.95
C THR A 215 34.01 0.48 19.45
N ASN A 216 33.00 0.00 20.17
CA ASN A 216 33.10 -0.27 21.62
C ASN A 216 33.71 -1.66 21.92
N ASN A 217 34.07 -2.45 20.88
CA ASN A 217 34.55 -3.83 20.96
C ASN A 217 33.54 -4.84 21.57
N ASP A 218 32.31 -4.46 21.81
CA ASP A 218 31.24 -5.34 22.26
C ASP A 218 30.35 -5.75 21.08
N ARG A 219 30.70 -6.86 20.45
CA ARG A 219 29.92 -7.38 19.32
C ARG A 219 28.51 -7.85 19.68
N SER A 220 28.23 -8.05 20.98
CA SER A 220 26.89 -8.45 21.46
C SER A 220 25.97 -7.24 21.62
N ASN A 221 26.54 -6.04 21.73
CA ASN A 221 25.81 -4.78 21.86
C ASN A 221 26.54 -3.65 21.09
N PRO A 222 26.47 -3.67 19.75
CA PRO A 222 27.12 -2.64 18.93
C PRO A 222 26.50 -1.27 19.21
N ARG A 223 27.36 -0.26 19.25
CA ARG A 223 26.96 1.11 19.59
C ARG A 223 26.12 1.74 18.48
N LEU A 224 25.06 2.43 18.89
CA LEU A 224 24.28 3.35 18.08
C LEU A 224 24.42 4.75 18.69
N ASP A 225 24.91 5.71 17.91
CA ASP A 225 24.88 7.13 18.29
C ASP A 225 23.66 7.75 17.59
N THR A 226 22.63 8.10 18.36
CA THR A 226 21.41 8.72 17.87
C THR A 226 21.64 10.16 17.43
N PHE A 227 20.80 10.67 16.54
CA PHE A 227 20.88 12.06 16.09
C PHE A 227 20.35 13.03 17.13
N ASP A 228 19.38 12.62 17.94
CA ASP A 228 18.91 13.36 19.11
C ASP A 228 18.55 12.40 20.26
N SER A 229 18.01 12.92 21.34
CA SER A 229 17.72 12.14 22.55
C SER A 229 16.30 11.53 22.57
N THR A 230 15.45 11.81 21.56
CA THR A 230 14.08 11.31 21.49
C THR A 230 13.92 10.29 20.37
N PRO A 231 13.02 9.30 20.50
CA PRO A 231 12.68 8.41 19.40
C PRO A 231 11.58 8.99 18.49
N GLU A 232 11.02 10.15 18.83
CA GLU A 232 9.87 10.76 18.17
C GLU A 232 10.31 11.73 17.08
N PHE A 233 9.41 12.06 16.18
CA PHE A 233 9.62 13.07 15.16
C PHE A 233 9.32 14.45 15.75
N ASP A 234 10.34 15.13 16.23
CA ASP A 234 10.23 16.44 16.89
C ASP A 234 11.41 17.36 16.58
N SER A 235 11.48 18.53 17.23
CA SER A 235 12.54 19.51 17.03
C SER A 235 13.74 19.36 17.96
N ALA A 236 13.87 18.22 18.67
CA ALA A 236 14.98 17.98 19.61
C ALA A 236 16.35 18.10 18.92
N ILE A 237 16.46 17.65 17.68
CA ILE A 237 17.67 17.83 16.87
C ILE A 237 18.17 19.27 16.80
N ALA A 238 17.27 20.24 16.71
CA ALA A 238 17.64 21.67 16.65
C ALA A 238 17.85 22.26 18.04
N THR A 239 17.02 21.91 19.01
CA THR A 239 17.15 22.43 20.39
C THR A 239 18.43 21.96 21.06
N GLU A 240 18.80 20.70 20.89
CA GLU A 240 20.04 20.13 21.41
C GLU A 240 21.28 20.69 20.69
N TYR A 241 21.20 20.87 19.36
CA TYR A 241 22.28 21.49 18.59
C TYR A 241 22.56 22.92 19.07
N ILE A 242 21.56 23.75 19.22
CA ILE A 242 21.71 25.16 19.67
C ILE A 242 22.11 25.25 21.13
N ALA A 243 21.64 24.33 21.98
CA ALA A 243 22.03 24.25 23.39
C ALA A 243 23.46 23.73 23.58
N GLY A 244 24.10 23.18 22.55
CA GLY A 244 25.42 22.55 22.61
C GLY A 244 25.43 21.23 23.39
N THR A 245 24.27 20.56 23.48
CA THR A 245 24.10 19.27 24.17
C THR A 245 23.94 18.09 23.19
N THR A 246 23.96 18.38 21.89
CA THR A 246 23.78 17.34 20.85
C THR A 246 24.88 16.26 20.93
N GLY A 247 24.45 15.00 20.73
CA GLY A 247 25.31 13.84 20.57
C GLY A 247 25.55 13.41 19.12
N ILE A 248 25.07 14.16 18.14
CA ILE A 248 25.17 13.81 16.71
C ILE A 248 26.63 13.54 16.32
N PRO A 249 26.99 12.32 15.88
CA PRO A 249 28.39 12.01 15.54
C PRO A 249 28.87 12.77 14.30
N LEU A 250 28.00 13.37 13.52
CA LEU A 250 28.29 14.24 12.36
C LEU A 250 28.41 15.74 12.78
N VAL A 251 28.22 16.06 14.07
CA VAL A 251 28.39 17.38 14.68
C VAL A 251 29.53 17.36 15.68
N VAL A 252 29.61 16.33 16.55
CA VAL A 252 30.54 16.25 17.67
C VAL A 252 31.45 15.03 17.54
N ASN A 253 32.45 15.12 16.68
CA ASN A 253 33.43 14.05 16.47
C ASN A 253 34.86 14.60 16.53
N SER A 254 35.80 13.78 17.01
CA SER A 254 37.21 14.14 16.98
C SER A 254 37.80 14.28 15.58
N ASN A 255 37.22 13.53 14.62
CA ASN A 255 37.58 13.63 13.21
C ASN A 255 36.79 14.76 12.52
N GLN A 256 37.47 15.91 12.38
CA GLN A 256 36.84 17.10 11.77
C GLN A 256 36.43 16.93 10.32
N THR A 257 36.96 15.93 9.61
CA THR A 257 36.61 15.72 8.18
C THR A 257 35.22 15.14 7.94
N ILE A 258 34.62 14.53 8.96
CA ILE A 258 33.31 13.89 8.86
C ILE A 258 32.18 14.72 9.49
N LEU A 259 32.43 15.95 9.91
CA LEU A 259 31.44 16.82 10.55
C LEU A 259 30.54 17.48 9.50
N SER A 260 29.82 16.67 8.71
CA SER A 260 28.93 17.17 7.64
C SER A 260 27.80 18.03 8.18
N ASP A 261 27.13 17.54 9.23
CA ASP A 261 25.96 18.22 9.78
C ASP A 261 26.36 19.53 10.46
N LEU A 262 27.52 19.56 11.15
CA LEU A 262 28.04 20.81 11.68
C LEU A 262 28.30 21.84 10.57
N ARG A 263 28.93 21.41 9.45
CA ARG A 263 29.18 22.32 8.30
C ARG A 263 27.90 22.84 7.69
N ILE A 264 26.88 21.99 7.61
CA ILE A 264 25.59 22.34 6.99
C ILE A 264 24.78 23.20 7.95
N PHE A 265 24.57 22.80 9.19
CA PHE A 265 23.75 23.53 10.17
C PHE A 265 24.32 24.91 10.47
N SER A 266 25.66 25.06 10.46
CA SER A 266 26.31 26.35 10.68
C SER A 266 26.45 27.22 9.42
N SER A 267 26.07 26.74 8.24
CA SER A 267 26.35 27.40 6.96
C SER A 267 25.63 28.74 6.77
N ASP A 268 24.53 28.97 7.50
CA ASP A 268 23.77 30.22 7.57
C ASP A 268 23.99 30.98 8.90
N ASN A 269 25.09 30.74 9.58
CA ASN A 269 25.38 31.20 10.93
C ASN A 269 24.40 30.69 11.99
N ASN A 270 23.97 29.46 11.88
CA ASN A 270 22.99 28.78 12.74
C ASN A 270 21.61 29.45 12.77
N THR A 271 21.29 30.31 11.81
CA THR A 271 20.06 31.09 11.82
C THR A 271 18.83 30.20 11.77
N LEU A 272 18.77 29.26 10.82
CA LEU A 272 17.62 28.36 10.67
C LEU A 272 17.50 27.39 11.85
N MET A 273 18.62 26.80 12.31
CA MET A 273 18.58 25.87 13.45
C MET A 273 18.13 26.60 14.74
N LEU A 274 18.55 27.84 14.95
CA LEU A 274 18.07 28.68 16.05
C LEU A 274 16.58 28.96 15.89
N GLU A 275 16.14 29.29 14.69
CA GLU A 275 14.73 29.54 14.39
C GLU A 275 13.87 28.30 14.68
N ILE A 276 14.27 27.12 14.20
CA ILE A 276 13.60 25.85 14.48
C ILE A 276 13.57 25.56 15.99
N SER A 277 14.68 25.79 16.72
CA SER A 277 14.76 25.52 18.16
C SER A 277 13.84 26.40 19.01
N MET A 278 13.47 27.56 18.50
CA MET A 278 12.63 28.57 19.18
C MET A 278 11.16 28.51 18.71
N GLN A 279 10.87 27.79 17.64
CA GLN A 279 9.53 27.72 17.08
C GLN A 279 8.60 26.81 17.89
N ASP A 280 7.29 27.07 17.74
CA ASP A 280 6.27 26.09 18.10
C ASP A 280 6.51 24.76 17.35
N PRO A 281 6.44 23.62 18.04
CA PRO A 281 6.57 22.28 17.42
C PRO A 281 5.76 22.10 16.14
N ASN A 282 4.57 22.74 16.05
CA ASN A 282 3.75 22.71 14.84
C ASN A 282 4.43 23.36 13.64
N THR A 283 5.22 24.41 13.83
CA THR A 283 5.93 25.09 12.73
C THR A 283 7.04 24.20 12.16
N PHE A 284 7.80 23.52 13.01
CA PHE A 284 8.77 22.50 12.58
C PHE A 284 8.07 21.39 11.80
N SER A 285 6.99 20.82 12.36
CA SER A 285 6.20 19.78 11.69
C SER A 285 5.68 20.21 10.31
N GLN A 286 5.17 21.46 10.16
CA GLN A 286 4.71 21.97 8.87
C GLN A 286 5.84 22.16 7.86
N THR A 287 6.98 22.67 8.29
CA THR A 287 8.20 22.79 7.45
C THR A 287 8.62 21.43 6.95
N CYS A 288 8.74 20.46 7.84
CA CYS A 288 9.12 19.09 7.50
C CYS A 288 8.07 18.41 6.62
N SER A 289 6.78 18.61 6.88
CA SER A 289 5.72 18.07 6.03
C SER A 289 5.86 18.55 4.58
N THR A 290 6.13 19.83 4.38
CA THR A 290 6.31 20.42 3.05
C THR A 290 7.54 19.89 2.35
N LEU A 291 8.68 19.82 3.03
CA LEU A 291 9.94 19.39 2.44
C LEU A 291 9.99 17.89 2.16
N LEU A 292 9.53 17.08 3.11
CA LEU A 292 9.47 15.64 2.95
C LEU A 292 8.45 15.23 1.87
N ALA A 293 7.28 15.88 1.80
CA ALA A 293 6.33 15.64 0.71
C ALA A 293 6.97 15.96 -0.64
N ARG A 294 7.66 17.11 -0.78
CA ARG A 294 8.36 17.46 -2.01
C ARG A 294 9.50 16.49 -2.34
N MET A 295 10.22 16.01 -1.32
CA MET A 295 11.24 14.98 -1.47
C MET A 295 10.63 13.71 -2.10
N LEU A 296 9.51 13.25 -1.54
CA LEU A 296 8.82 12.06 -2.04
C LEU A 296 8.18 12.29 -3.42
N ASP A 297 7.76 13.50 -3.74
CA ASP A 297 7.17 13.87 -5.04
C ASP A 297 8.23 14.17 -6.11
N THR A 298 9.52 14.08 -5.78
CA THR A 298 10.62 14.22 -6.74
C THR A 298 10.72 12.93 -7.56
N VAL A 299 10.27 12.99 -8.81
CA VAL A 299 10.18 11.86 -9.75
C VAL A 299 10.81 12.19 -11.09
N PRO A 300 11.16 11.19 -11.93
CA PRO A 300 11.71 11.44 -13.25
C PRO A 300 10.79 12.29 -14.13
N LYS A 301 11.39 13.11 -14.99
CA LYS A 301 10.64 13.93 -15.95
C LYS A 301 9.73 13.07 -16.83
N GLY A 302 8.45 13.44 -16.88
CA GLY A 302 7.43 12.75 -17.66
C GLY A 302 6.56 11.80 -16.81
N VAL A 303 6.96 11.52 -15.57
CA VAL A 303 6.10 10.85 -14.60
C VAL A 303 5.09 11.86 -14.05
N THR A 304 3.83 11.49 -14.02
CA THR A 304 2.76 12.30 -13.43
C THR A 304 2.20 11.57 -12.22
N LEU A 305 2.27 12.21 -11.07
CA LEU A 305 1.68 11.70 -9.84
C LEU A 305 0.18 12.03 -9.79
N THR A 306 -0.56 11.21 -9.06
CA THR A 306 -1.98 11.47 -8.75
C THR A 306 -2.13 12.75 -7.91
N GLU A 307 -3.36 13.23 -7.76
CA GLU A 307 -3.68 14.07 -6.60
C GLU A 307 -3.41 13.30 -5.30
N PRO A 308 -3.27 13.98 -4.15
CA PRO A 308 -3.12 13.29 -2.88
C PRO A 308 -4.20 12.24 -2.68
N ILE A 309 -3.81 11.03 -2.33
CA ILE A 309 -4.74 9.93 -2.08
C ILE A 309 -5.55 10.24 -0.82
N VAL A 310 -6.86 10.26 -0.96
CA VAL A 310 -7.81 10.48 0.14
C VAL A 310 -8.64 9.23 0.39
N PRO A 311 -9.13 9.00 1.63
CA PRO A 311 -9.91 7.81 1.93
C PRO A 311 -11.18 7.72 1.09
N ILE A 312 -11.48 6.54 0.56
CA ILE A 312 -12.77 6.23 -0.05
C ILE A 312 -13.75 5.88 1.10
N PRO A 313 -14.80 6.67 1.36
CA PRO A 313 -15.70 6.40 2.49
C PRO A 313 -16.40 5.04 2.41
N PHE A 314 -16.77 4.63 1.18
CA PHE A 314 -17.43 3.37 0.89
C PHE A 314 -16.72 2.72 -0.30
N LYS A 315 -16.06 1.59 -0.07
CA LYS A 315 -15.20 0.94 -1.05
C LYS A 315 -15.60 -0.52 -1.24
N LEU A 316 -15.83 -0.93 -2.50
CA LEU A 316 -15.85 -2.34 -2.86
C LEU A 316 -14.41 -2.85 -2.79
N SER A 317 -14.07 -3.58 -1.74
CA SER A 317 -12.69 -4.06 -1.51
C SER A 317 -12.32 -5.19 -2.45
N HIS A 318 -13.24 -6.14 -2.65
CA HIS A 318 -13.06 -7.18 -3.67
C HIS A 318 -14.39 -7.83 -4.04
N GLN A 319 -14.38 -8.54 -5.17
CA GLN A 319 -15.45 -9.41 -5.61
C GLN A 319 -14.87 -10.59 -6.38
N ARG A 320 -15.49 -11.76 -6.26
CA ARG A 320 -15.07 -12.96 -6.99
C ARG A 320 -16.18 -14.00 -7.09
N PHE A 321 -16.08 -14.85 -8.11
CA PHE A 321 -16.73 -16.14 -8.10
C PHE A 321 -15.78 -17.21 -7.59
N MET A 322 -16.31 -18.20 -6.88
CA MET A 322 -15.57 -19.30 -6.26
C MET A 322 -16.46 -20.54 -6.12
N PHE A 323 -15.87 -21.68 -5.82
CA PHE A 323 -16.64 -22.89 -5.51
C PHE A 323 -16.65 -23.14 -4.01
N ILE A 324 -17.84 -23.30 -3.43
CA ILE A 324 -18.06 -23.61 -2.01
C ILE A 324 -19.06 -24.74 -1.90
N GLY A 325 -18.70 -25.82 -1.16
CA GLY A 325 -19.63 -26.92 -0.89
C GLY A 325 -20.18 -27.65 -2.13
N GLY A 326 -19.52 -27.53 -3.26
CA GLY A 326 -19.98 -28.13 -4.50
C GLY A 326 -20.82 -27.21 -5.40
N GLU A 327 -20.97 -25.96 -5.03
CA GLU A 327 -21.76 -24.96 -5.76
C GLU A 327 -20.89 -23.78 -6.21
N LEU A 328 -21.33 -23.08 -7.26
CA LEU A 328 -20.80 -21.78 -7.62
C LEU A 328 -21.31 -20.75 -6.59
N ALA A 329 -20.41 -19.94 -6.06
CA ALA A 329 -20.72 -18.88 -5.12
C ALA A 329 -20.15 -17.54 -5.61
N PHE A 330 -20.87 -16.46 -5.35
CA PHE A 330 -20.38 -15.08 -5.50
C PHE A 330 -20.07 -14.50 -4.15
N SER A 331 -18.89 -13.91 -4.00
CA SER A 331 -18.47 -13.22 -2.79
C SER A 331 -18.11 -11.78 -3.11
N ALA A 332 -18.59 -10.86 -2.28
CA ALA A 332 -18.22 -9.45 -2.33
C ALA A 332 -17.90 -8.94 -0.93
N GLN A 333 -16.87 -8.12 -0.82
CA GLN A 333 -16.53 -7.44 0.42
C GLN A 333 -16.58 -5.93 0.22
N PHE A 334 -17.17 -5.26 1.18
CA PHE A 334 -17.35 -3.83 1.20
C PHE A 334 -16.74 -3.22 2.47
N ARG A 335 -15.88 -2.20 2.30
CA ARG A 335 -15.28 -1.47 3.41
C ARG A 335 -15.98 -0.13 3.62
N ILE A 336 -16.22 0.19 4.89
CA ILE A 336 -16.80 1.47 5.31
C ILE A 336 -15.85 2.14 6.29
N VAL A 337 -15.55 3.41 6.05
CA VAL A 337 -14.86 4.26 7.02
C VAL A 337 -15.88 4.70 8.07
N ASN A 338 -15.68 4.32 9.34
CA ASN A 338 -16.61 4.64 10.44
C ASN A 338 -16.30 5.96 11.11
N THR A 339 -15.00 6.21 11.35
CA THR A 339 -14.52 7.42 12.01
C THR A 339 -13.45 8.03 11.13
N PHE A 340 -13.56 9.30 10.92
CA PHE A 340 -12.56 10.10 10.24
C PHE A 340 -12.67 11.55 10.74
N ASN A 341 -11.56 12.13 11.21
CA ASN A 341 -11.53 13.48 11.75
C ASN A 341 -12.59 13.74 12.84
N GLY A 342 -12.79 12.78 13.75
CA GLY A 342 -13.70 12.93 14.89
C GLY A 342 -15.18 12.67 14.62
N GLN A 343 -15.57 12.34 13.38
CA GLN A 343 -16.93 11.87 13.08
C GLN A 343 -17.03 10.37 13.34
N THR A 344 -17.98 9.97 14.16
CA THR A 344 -18.16 8.56 14.57
C THR A 344 -19.38 7.96 13.89
N GLY A 345 -19.20 6.81 13.25
CA GLY A 345 -20.30 5.99 12.70
C GLY A 345 -20.97 5.09 13.76
N SER A 346 -22.13 4.53 13.41
CA SER A 346 -22.89 3.63 14.28
C SER A 346 -22.24 2.24 14.40
N ASN A 347 -22.28 1.66 15.61
CA ASN A 347 -21.90 0.27 15.88
C ASN A 347 -23.08 -0.73 15.68
N LYS A 348 -24.27 -0.25 15.30
CA LYS A 348 -25.46 -1.06 15.01
C LYS A 348 -25.76 -1.17 13.51
N ARG A 349 -24.72 -1.18 12.70
CA ARG A 349 -24.85 -1.18 11.24
C ARG A 349 -25.27 -2.54 10.71
N THR A 350 -26.21 -2.53 9.78
CA THR A 350 -26.56 -3.68 8.94
C THR A 350 -26.27 -3.33 7.50
N VAL A 351 -25.50 -4.18 6.83
CA VAL A 351 -25.20 -4.06 5.40
C VAL A 351 -25.85 -5.21 4.66
N ARG A 352 -26.50 -4.91 3.54
CA ARG A 352 -27.11 -5.90 2.64
C ARG A 352 -26.52 -5.75 1.26
N LEU A 353 -26.22 -6.87 0.62
CA LEU A 353 -25.98 -6.94 -0.81
C LEU A 353 -27.30 -7.12 -1.53
N LEU A 354 -27.56 -6.31 -2.53
CA LEU A 354 -28.66 -6.46 -3.46
C LEU A 354 -28.10 -6.67 -4.86
N TRP A 355 -28.73 -7.55 -5.64
CA TRP A 355 -28.27 -7.77 -7.01
C TRP A 355 -29.39 -8.17 -7.96
N CYS A 356 -29.18 -7.88 -9.24
CA CYS A 356 -29.95 -8.39 -10.34
C CYS A 356 -29.28 -9.62 -10.93
N ASP A 357 -30.07 -10.58 -11.37
CA ASP A 357 -29.55 -11.72 -12.12
C ASP A 357 -28.83 -11.25 -13.39
N ARG A 358 -27.76 -11.95 -13.75
CA ARG A 358 -27.04 -11.70 -14.99
C ARG A 358 -27.77 -12.24 -16.18
N ARG A 359 -28.48 -13.36 -16.00
CA ARG A 359 -29.20 -14.14 -17.02
C ARG A 359 -30.57 -14.55 -16.52
N GLY A 360 -31.35 -15.19 -17.39
CA GLY A 360 -32.67 -15.71 -17.05
C GLY A 360 -33.78 -14.67 -17.10
N ALA A 361 -34.94 -15.03 -16.58
CA ALA A 361 -36.17 -14.20 -16.66
C ALA A 361 -36.05 -12.89 -15.89
N ASN A 362 -35.29 -12.87 -14.78
CA ASN A 362 -35.06 -11.66 -13.98
C ASN A 362 -33.70 -10.99 -14.28
N ALA A 363 -33.14 -11.20 -15.47
CA ALA A 363 -31.92 -10.51 -15.88
C ALA A 363 -32.13 -8.99 -15.79
N ASN A 364 -31.14 -8.31 -15.15
CA ASN A 364 -31.22 -6.88 -14.88
C ASN A 364 -32.44 -6.44 -14.04
N CYS A 365 -32.97 -7.32 -13.20
CA CYS A 365 -34.17 -7.08 -12.38
C CYS A 365 -35.42 -6.75 -13.20
N ALA A 366 -35.59 -7.43 -14.32
CA ALA A 366 -36.69 -7.17 -15.30
C ALA A 366 -38.09 -7.33 -14.71
N ASP A 367 -38.26 -8.14 -13.65
CA ASP A 367 -39.54 -8.34 -12.96
C ASP A 367 -39.79 -7.30 -11.84
N GLY A 368 -38.88 -6.35 -11.64
CA GLY A 368 -38.95 -5.33 -10.58
C GLY A 368 -38.49 -5.82 -9.20
N THR A 369 -37.86 -7.00 -9.13
CA THR A 369 -37.32 -7.52 -7.86
C THR A 369 -35.79 -7.64 -7.90
N ALA A 370 -35.15 -7.45 -6.74
CA ALA A 370 -33.75 -7.77 -6.56
C ALA A 370 -33.57 -8.92 -5.57
N ASN A 371 -32.54 -9.72 -5.79
CA ASN A 371 -32.08 -10.64 -4.77
C ASN A 371 -31.39 -9.86 -3.64
N VAL A 372 -31.48 -10.33 -2.42
CA VAL A 372 -30.88 -9.69 -1.25
C VAL A 372 -30.29 -10.74 -0.29
N ALA A 373 -29.13 -10.40 0.27
CA ALA A 373 -28.51 -11.16 1.35
C ALA A 373 -27.86 -10.22 2.36
N ILE A 374 -27.84 -10.63 3.62
CA ILE A 374 -27.22 -9.87 4.72
C ILE A 374 -25.72 -10.17 4.74
N ALA A 375 -24.92 -9.13 4.75
CA ALA A 375 -23.47 -9.23 4.91
C ALA A 375 -23.11 -9.50 6.38
N VAL A 376 -22.08 -10.32 6.57
CA VAL A 376 -21.50 -10.56 7.88
C VAL A 376 -20.43 -9.50 8.12
N ALA A 377 -20.50 -8.83 9.27
CA ALA A 377 -19.43 -7.94 9.70
C ALA A 377 -18.19 -8.78 10.00
N GLY A 378 -17.11 -8.49 9.31
CA GLY A 378 -15.80 -9.09 9.55
C GLY A 378 -14.92 -8.14 10.35
N ASN A 379 -14.07 -8.71 11.20
CA ASN A 379 -13.12 -7.92 12.01
C ASN A 379 -11.88 -7.51 11.21
N GLY A 380 -11.98 -7.32 9.92
CA GLY A 380 -10.86 -6.87 9.12
C GLY A 380 -10.80 -7.48 7.74
N LEU A 381 -9.70 -7.21 7.11
CA LEU A 381 -9.26 -7.57 5.77
C LEU A 381 -9.67 -8.97 5.35
N PRO A 382 -9.87 -9.20 4.07
CA PRO A 382 -9.98 -10.56 3.58
C PRO A 382 -8.81 -11.33 4.17
N ASN A 383 -9.09 -12.44 4.87
CA ASN A 383 -8.08 -13.26 5.55
C ASN A 383 -7.13 -13.88 4.51
N PHE A 384 -6.23 -13.08 3.96
CA PHE A 384 -5.15 -13.52 3.10
C PHE A 384 -3.80 -13.58 3.85
N GLY A 385 -3.80 -13.28 5.16
CA GLY A 385 -2.60 -13.29 5.96
C GLY A 385 -2.13 -14.70 6.30
N VAL A 386 -1.14 -15.20 5.59
CA VAL A 386 -0.20 -16.18 6.16
C VAL A 386 0.80 -15.35 6.94
N SER A 387 0.75 -15.42 8.26
CA SER A 387 1.85 -14.94 9.09
C SER A 387 3.10 -15.73 8.73
N ILE A 388 4.20 -15.05 8.49
CA ILE A 388 5.52 -15.65 8.23
C ILE A 388 5.92 -16.61 9.37
N ASP A 389 5.32 -16.46 10.55
CA ASP A 389 5.58 -17.26 11.74
C ASP A 389 4.56 -18.39 11.96
N GLY A 390 3.71 -18.70 10.99
CA GLY A 390 2.71 -19.78 11.10
C GLY A 390 1.58 -19.51 12.12
N GLY A 391 1.47 -18.32 12.67
CA GLY A 391 0.43 -17.90 13.59
C GLY A 391 -0.67 -17.13 12.86
N VAL A 392 -1.86 -17.71 12.76
CA VAL A 392 -3.05 -17.02 12.28
C VAL A 392 -3.67 -16.27 13.44
N SER A 393 -3.42 -14.99 13.53
CA SER A 393 -4.26 -14.10 14.33
C SER A 393 -4.95 -13.15 13.37
N PRO A 394 -6.27 -13.25 13.17
CA PRO A 394 -6.99 -12.17 12.51
C PRO A 394 -6.82 -10.92 13.36
N PRO A 395 -6.48 -9.75 12.76
CA PRO A 395 -6.44 -8.53 13.53
C PRO A 395 -7.84 -8.27 14.11
N THR A 396 -7.93 -8.32 15.43
CA THR A 396 -9.18 -8.13 16.18
C THR A 396 -9.69 -6.68 16.18
N SER A 397 -8.93 -5.77 15.60
CA SER A 397 -9.39 -4.44 15.20
C SER A 397 -8.55 -3.99 13.98
N ALA A 398 -9.20 -3.53 12.93
CA ALA A 398 -8.49 -2.87 11.84
C ALA A 398 -8.04 -1.48 12.31
N THR A 399 -6.93 -1.42 12.99
CA THR A 399 -6.33 -0.13 13.40
C THR A 399 -5.80 0.65 12.20
N GLY A 400 -5.71 0.00 11.03
CA GLY A 400 -5.21 0.62 9.83
C GLY A 400 -3.71 0.95 9.88
N SER A 401 -3.22 1.65 8.87
CA SER A 401 -1.85 2.14 8.79
C SER A 401 -1.56 3.21 9.87
N PRO A 402 -0.29 3.54 10.13
CA PRO A 402 0.07 4.65 11.01
C PRO A 402 -0.60 5.98 10.63
N VAL A 403 -0.79 6.23 9.33
CA VAL A 403 -1.53 7.41 8.86
C VAL A 403 -3.00 7.34 9.24
N ALA A 404 -3.65 6.18 9.06
CA ALA A 404 -5.03 6.01 9.47
C ALA A 404 -5.19 6.19 11.00
N GLN A 405 -4.25 5.67 11.79
CA GLN A 405 -4.23 5.83 13.24
C GLN A 405 -4.06 7.31 13.64
N ALA A 406 -3.12 8.03 13.03
CA ALA A 406 -2.91 9.46 13.27
C ALA A 406 -4.14 10.32 12.91
N LEU A 407 -4.95 9.87 11.94
CA LEU A 407 -6.22 10.48 11.56
C LEU A 407 -7.41 10.04 12.43
N ASN A 408 -7.18 9.19 13.45
CA ASN A 408 -8.25 8.53 14.22
C ASN A 408 -9.28 7.85 13.30
N MET A 409 -8.79 7.25 12.21
CA MET A 409 -9.62 6.58 11.22
C MET A 409 -9.89 5.15 11.66
N THR A 410 -11.14 4.74 11.64
CA THR A 410 -11.55 3.35 11.87
C THR A 410 -12.34 2.85 10.68
N MET A 411 -12.22 1.55 10.40
CA MET A 411 -12.84 0.91 9.24
C MET A 411 -13.57 -0.36 9.66
N SER A 412 -14.67 -0.65 8.98
CA SER A 412 -15.40 -1.93 9.12
C SER A 412 -15.52 -2.60 7.75
N PHE A 413 -15.36 -3.90 7.74
CA PHE A 413 -15.50 -4.73 6.56
C PHE A 413 -16.75 -5.59 6.65
N TYR A 414 -17.48 -5.69 5.56
CA TYR A 414 -18.70 -6.48 5.45
C TYR A 414 -18.57 -7.41 4.26
N THR A 415 -18.62 -8.70 4.52
CA THR A 415 -18.51 -9.73 3.49
C THR A 415 -19.84 -10.44 3.33
N VAL A 416 -20.22 -10.65 2.11
CA VAL A 416 -21.37 -11.48 1.77
C VAL A 416 -20.93 -12.52 0.74
N THR A 417 -21.31 -13.76 0.97
CA THR A 417 -21.07 -14.87 0.04
C THR A 417 -22.36 -15.62 -0.16
N VAL A 418 -22.79 -15.77 -1.41
CA VAL A 418 -24.08 -16.38 -1.79
C VAL A 418 -23.85 -17.48 -2.81
N ALA A 419 -24.55 -18.61 -2.64
CA ALA A 419 -24.63 -19.61 -3.68
C ALA A 419 -25.44 -19.07 -4.86
N VAL A 420 -24.97 -19.31 -6.07
CA VAL A 420 -25.63 -18.85 -7.29
C VAL A 420 -25.63 -19.95 -8.35
N ALA A 421 -26.75 -20.10 -9.06
CA ALA A 421 -26.77 -20.92 -10.25
C ALA A 421 -26.19 -20.12 -11.43
N PHE A 422 -25.37 -20.75 -12.26
CA PHE A 422 -24.76 -20.09 -13.42
C PHE A 422 -25.79 -19.47 -14.37
N GLU A 423 -26.96 -20.13 -14.52
CA GLU A 423 -28.07 -19.71 -15.40
C GLU A 423 -28.72 -18.40 -14.96
N ARG A 424 -28.48 -17.99 -13.71
CA ARG A 424 -28.95 -16.72 -13.16
C ARG A 424 -27.78 -15.81 -12.87
N SER A 425 -26.89 -16.25 -12.02
CA SER A 425 -25.66 -15.59 -11.60
C SER A 425 -25.86 -14.14 -11.12
N VAL A 426 -24.78 -13.39 -10.90
CA VAL A 426 -24.84 -11.99 -10.47
C VAL A 426 -24.44 -11.09 -11.64
N GLY A 427 -25.32 -10.15 -11.99
CA GLY A 427 -25.07 -9.13 -13.01
C GLY A 427 -24.60 -7.82 -12.41
N LYS A 428 -25.55 -6.96 -12.06
CA LYS A 428 -25.31 -5.73 -11.31
C LYS A 428 -25.66 -5.92 -9.84
N PHE A 429 -24.93 -5.25 -8.96
CA PHE A 429 -25.20 -5.27 -7.54
C PHE A 429 -24.94 -3.90 -6.90
N TRP A 430 -25.43 -3.73 -5.69
CA TRP A 430 -25.24 -2.54 -4.84
C TRP A 430 -25.40 -2.92 -3.38
N PHE A 431 -25.08 -1.98 -2.48
CA PHE A 431 -25.20 -2.19 -1.05
C PHE A 431 -26.25 -1.27 -0.43
N SER A 432 -27.05 -1.81 0.48
CA SER A 432 -27.94 -1.07 1.34
C SER A 432 -27.36 -1.05 2.76
N ILE A 433 -27.13 0.14 3.30
CA ILE A 433 -26.54 0.36 4.60
C ILE A 433 -27.55 1.00 5.54
N ASN A 434 -27.77 0.38 6.67
CA ASN A 434 -28.62 0.88 7.75
C ASN A 434 -27.77 1.03 9.00
N ASP A 435 -27.55 2.26 9.44
CA ASP A 435 -26.66 2.57 10.56
C ASP A 435 -27.30 2.42 11.94
N ASP A 436 -28.63 2.58 12.06
CA ASP A 436 -29.28 2.75 13.38
C ASP A 436 -30.36 1.71 13.68
N GLY A 437 -30.59 0.74 12.81
CA GLY A 437 -31.77 -0.10 12.84
C GLY A 437 -33.05 0.69 12.51
N SER A 438 -32.88 1.91 11.95
CA SER A 438 -33.98 2.76 11.48
C SER A 438 -34.63 2.18 10.23
N SER A 439 -35.79 2.70 9.87
CA SER A 439 -36.47 2.34 8.60
C SER A 439 -35.75 2.91 7.35
N LYS A 440 -34.75 3.78 7.53
CA LYS A 440 -34.03 4.41 6.43
C LYS A 440 -32.70 3.71 6.18
N SER A 441 -32.46 3.29 4.97
CA SER A 441 -31.18 2.76 4.52
C SER A 441 -30.58 3.68 3.45
N THR A 442 -29.26 3.80 3.47
CA THR A 442 -28.52 4.50 2.43
C THR A 442 -28.07 3.51 1.37
N LEU A 443 -28.30 3.81 0.11
CA LEU A 443 -27.79 2.99 -1.00
C LEU A 443 -26.38 3.43 -1.39
N GLN A 444 -25.53 2.44 -1.58
CA GLN A 444 -24.23 2.59 -2.19
C GLN A 444 -24.28 1.87 -3.53
N ASP A 445 -24.59 2.63 -4.56
CA ASP A 445 -24.93 2.17 -5.89
C ASP A 445 -24.00 2.73 -6.99
N ASN A 446 -22.80 3.16 -6.61
CA ASN A 446 -21.84 3.72 -7.54
C ASN A 446 -22.41 4.89 -8.36
N GLY A 447 -23.10 5.81 -7.70
CA GLY A 447 -23.72 6.97 -8.35
C GLY A 447 -24.85 6.62 -9.30
N GLY A 448 -25.67 5.61 -8.96
CA GLY A 448 -26.80 5.14 -9.74
C GLY A 448 -26.46 4.14 -10.85
N LYS A 449 -25.16 3.83 -11.06
CA LYS A 449 -24.72 2.90 -12.11
C LYS A 449 -24.72 1.44 -11.66
N GLY A 450 -24.70 1.20 -10.37
CA GLY A 450 -24.43 -0.10 -9.76
C GLY A 450 -22.97 -0.53 -9.90
N TYR A 451 -22.61 -1.58 -9.19
CA TYR A 451 -21.35 -2.30 -9.39
C TYR A 451 -21.60 -3.46 -10.36
N VAL A 452 -20.67 -3.69 -11.27
CA VAL A 452 -20.78 -4.80 -12.22
C VAL A 452 -20.00 -5.99 -11.66
N ALA A 453 -20.66 -7.14 -11.55
CA ALA A 453 -19.99 -8.34 -11.09
C ALA A 453 -18.93 -8.81 -12.11
N VAL A 454 -17.80 -9.32 -11.61
CA VAL A 454 -16.75 -9.93 -12.44
C VAL A 454 -17.31 -11.02 -13.33
N ASN A 455 -16.52 -11.43 -14.33
CA ASN A 455 -16.97 -12.46 -15.25
C ASN A 455 -17.11 -13.81 -14.51
N ASP A 456 -18.25 -14.46 -14.66
CA ASP A 456 -18.57 -15.76 -14.09
C ASP A 456 -18.30 -16.95 -15.02
N GLU A 457 -17.93 -16.68 -16.27
CA GLU A 457 -17.50 -17.73 -17.20
C GLU A 457 -16.08 -18.21 -16.92
N ILE A 458 -15.32 -17.47 -16.10
CA ILE A 458 -14.03 -17.86 -15.59
C ILE A 458 -14.05 -17.84 -14.06
N VAL A 459 -13.58 -18.91 -13.45
CA VAL A 459 -13.39 -19.02 -12.01
C VAL A 459 -11.95 -19.41 -11.74
N TYR A 460 -11.26 -18.60 -10.94
CA TYR A 460 -9.91 -18.94 -10.48
C TYR A 460 -9.98 -20.09 -9.49
N LEU A 461 -9.10 -21.07 -9.68
CA LEU A 461 -8.94 -22.16 -8.72
C LEU A 461 -7.74 -21.88 -7.82
N PRO A 462 -8.00 -21.56 -6.56
CA PRO A 462 -6.94 -21.44 -5.59
C PRO A 462 -6.26 -22.78 -5.32
N VAL A 463 -5.04 -22.75 -4.86
CA VAL A 463 -4.26 -23.91 -4.39
C VAL A 463 -5.07 -24.67 -3.32
N GLY A 464 -5.14 -25.99 -3.40
CA GLY A 464 -5.81 -26.83 -2.40
C GLY A 464 -7.16 -27.38 -2.79
N PHE A 465 -7.77 -26.90 -3.89
CA PHE A 465 -8.85 -27.64 -4.52
C PHE A 465 -8.29 -29.00 -5.01
N LYS A 466 -9.00 -30.11 -4.75
CA LYS A 466 -8.56 -31.45 -5.15
C LYS A 466 -8.36 -31.45 -6.67
N GLY A 467 -7.12 -31.24 -7.10
CA GLY A 467 -6.76 -30.96 -8.49
C GLY A 467 -6.49 -29.48 -8.82
N GLY A 468 -6.50 -28.58 -7.86
CA GLY A 468 -6.10 -27.18 -8.03
C GLY A 468 -4.60 -26.97 -8.15
N SER A 469 -4.19 -25.72 -8.30
CA SER A 469 -2.77 -25.36 -8.40
C SER A 469 -1.98 -26.00 -7.27
N MET A 470 -1.11 -26.94 -7.61
CA MET A 470 -0.28 -27.59 -6.60
C MET A 470 0.99 -26.77 -6.41
N LEU A 471 1.24 -26.35 -5.19
CA LEU A 471 2.60 -26.01 -4.78
C LEU A 471 3.47 -27.27 -4.92
N GLY A 472 4.67 -27.10 -5.43
CA GLY A 472 5.70 -28.11 -5.30
C GLY A 472 5.87 -28.49 -3.83
N PRO A 473 6.59 -29.57 -3.52
CA PRO A 473 6.62 -30.17 -2.19
C PRO A 473 6.94 -29.13 -1.10
N SER A 474 6.21 -29.19 -0.01
CA SER A 474 6.22 -28.31 1.17
C SER A 474 7.55 -28.24 1.95
N THR A 475 8.61 -28.83 1.44
CA THR A 475 9.95 -28.87 2.04
C THR A 475 10.91 -27.83 1.47
N ALA A 476 10.39 -26.90 0.71
CA ALA A 476 11.20 -25.90 0.08
C ALA A 476 11.81 -24.94 1.11
N ASN A 477 13.11 -24.99 1.22
CA ASN A 477 13.87 -23.85 1.71
C ASN A 477 13.53 -22.65 0.83
N PHE A 478 12.92 -21.62 1.40
CA PHE A 478 12.54 -20.37 0.74
C PHE A 478 13.71 -19.62 0.06
N ASP A 479 14.91 -20.15 0.19
CA ASP A 479 16.16 -19.45 -0.11
C ASP A 479 16.77 -19.71 -1.50
N THR A 480 16.38 -20.74 -2.26
CA THR A 480 17.33 -21.14 -3.30
C THR A 480 16.81 -21.57 -4.67
N SER A 481 15.52 -21.69 -4.93
CA SER A 481 15.07 -22.15 -6.26
C SER A 481 13.72 -21.54 -6.65
N PRO A 482 13.57 -21.11 -7.91
CA PRO A 482 12.26 -20.83 -8.46
C PRO A 482 11.45 -22.13 -8.47
N PHE A 483 10.33 -22.15 -7.73
CA PHE A 483 9.41 -23.27 -7.79
C PHE A 483 8.46 -23.08 -8.96
N PRO A 484 8.17 -24.14 -9.71
CA PRO A 484 7.05 -24.09 -10.62
C PRO A 484 5.75 -23.93 -9.81
N VAL A 485 4.98 -22.91 -10.12
CA VAL A 485 3.63 -22.71 -9.60
C VAL A 485 2.65 -23.14 -10.69
N TYR A 486 1.82 -24.13 -10.37
CA TYR A 486 0.75 -24.52 -11.27
C TYR A 486 -0.48 -23.66 -10.97
N ILE A 487 -0.89 -22.90 -11.95
CA ILE A 487 -2.07 -22.03 -11.86
C ILE A 487 -3.16 -22.60 -12.75
N ALA A 488 -4.37 -22.71 -12.22
CA ALA A 488 -5.52 -23.20 -12.95
C ALA A 488 -6.70 -22.23 -12.88
N ALA A 489 -7.44 -22.15 -13.98
CA ALA A 489 -8.73 -21.47 -14.05
C ALA A 489 -9.76 -22.41 -14.64
N GLY A 490 -10.97 -22.38 -14.08
CA GLY A 490 -12.14 -23.03 -14.66
C GLY A 490 -12.78 -22.13 -15.70
N VAL A 491 -13.09 -22.66 -16.88
CA VAL A 491 -13.87 -21.97 -17.90
C VAL A 491 -15.18 -22.72 -18.11
N HIS A 492 -16.29 -22.01 -18.01
CA HIS A 492 -17.61 -22.62 -18.10
C HIS A 492 -17.91 -23.15 -19.52
N SER A 493 -18.61 -24.28 -19.61
CA SER A 493 -18.93 -24.97 -20.87
C SER A 493 -19.91 -24.20 -21.78
N SER A 494 -20.50 -23.09 -21.32
CA SER A 494 -21.25 -22.16 -22.17
C SER A 494 -20.40 -21.48 -23.25
N VAL A 495 -19.06 -21.51 -23.08
CA VAL A 495 -18.11 -20.97 -24.05
C VAL A 495 -17.08 -22.02 -24.43
N LYS A 496 -16.67 -21.99 -25.69
CA LYS A 496 -15.55 -22.78 -26.20
C LYS A 496 -14.29 -21.92 -26.16
N VAL A 497 -13.23 -22.42 -25.54
CA VAL A 497 -11.95 -21.72 -25.48
C VAL A 497 -11.19 -21.88 -26.80
N ASP A 498 -10.91 -20.76 -27.45
CA ASP A 498 -10.07 -20.70 -28.66
C ASP A 498 -8.59 -20.51 -28.26
N SER A 499 -8.31 -19.69 -27.26
CA SER A 499 -7.00 -19.52 -26.62
C SER A 499 -7.15 -18.99 -25.20
N ALA A 500 -6.26 -19.37 -24.32
CA ALA A 500 -6.21 -18.85 -22.96
C ALA A 500 -4.77 -18.59 -22.51
N SER A 501 -4.60 -17.58 -21.70
CA SER A 501 -3.28 -17.19 -21.16
C SER A 501 -3.41 -16.64 -19.76
N ILE A 502 -2.30 -16.69 -19.03
CA ILE A 502 -2.10 -16.02 -17.75
C ILE A 502 -0.88 -15.11 -17.85
N ARG A 503 -1.01 -13.90 -17.36
CA ARG A 503 0.10 -12.98 -17.14
C ARG A 503 0.39 -12.93 -15.64
N ALA A 504 1.53 -13.47 -15.26
CA ALA A 504 1.98 -13.50 -13.88
C ALA A 504 2.89 -12.31 -13.58
N PHE A 505 2.69 -11.68 -12.43
CA PHE A 505 3.48 -10.56 -11.94
C PHE A 505 4.00 -10.87 -10.54
N ASP A 506 5.30 -10.71 -10.32
CA ASP A 506 5.97 -10.84 -9.02
C ASP A 506 7.07 -9.80 -8.88
N SER A 507 7.02 -9.04 -7.80
CA SER A 507 7.98 -7.97 -7.49
C SER A 507 8.96 -8.35 -6.40
N THR A 508 8.91 -9.57 -5.88
CA THR A 508 9.71 -9.99 -4.73
C THR A 508 11.20 -9.84 -5.00
N PHE A 509 11.85 -9.16 -4.10
CA PHE A 509 13.30 -9.03 -4.05
C PHE A 509 13.87 -10.14 -3.17
N SER A 510 14.56 -11.11 -3.77
CA SER A 510 15.19 -12.20 -3.02
C SER A 510 16.47 -11.71 -2.36
N VAL A 511 16.42 -11.47 -1.06
CA VAL A 511 17.63 -11.28 -0.25
C VAL A 511 18.19 -12.66 0.08
N ARG A 512 19.21 -13.09 -0.65
CA ARG A 512 19.98 -14.28 -0.25
C ARG A 512 20.76 -13.95 1.01
N SER A 513 20.32 -14.52 2.13
CA SER A 513 21.02 -14.54 3.43
C SER A 513 21.67 -13.22 3.87
N LEU A 514 21.13 -12.61 4.90
CA LEU A 514 21.70 -11.42 5.58
C LEU A 514 23.13 -11.63 6.10
N SER A 515 23.58 -12.89 6.25
CA SER A 515 24.92 -13.25 6.70
C SER A 515 25.96 -13.28 5.60
N ALA A 516 25.57 -13.36 4.34
CA ALA A 516 26.49 -13.29 3.22
C ALA A 516 26.44 -11.87 2.66
N LYS A 517 27.51 -11.13 2.73
CA LYS A 517 27.70 -9.80 2.10
C LYS A 517 27.59 -9.83 0.56
N GLN A 518 27.06 -10.91 0.00
CA GLN A 518 26.81 -11.09 -1.42
C GLN A 518 25.31 -10.98 -1.68
N LEU A 519 24.92 -9.77 -2.04
CA LEU A 519 23.59 -9.51 -2.61
C LEU A 519 23.50 -10.18 -3.98
N ALA A 520 22.47 -10.98 -4.19
CA ALA A 520 22.12 -11.33 -5.55
C ALA A 520 21.75 -10.05 -6.31
N PRO A 521 22.14 -9.90 -7.58
CA PRO A 521 21.67 -8.77 -8.37
C PRO A 521 20.14 -8.75 -8.31
N PRO A 522 19.53 -7.55 -8.20
CA PRO A 522 18.07 -7.43 -8.17
C PRO A 522 17.53 -8.07 -9.45
N LYS A 523 16.66 -9.06 -9.29
CA LYS A 523 15.95 -9.57 -10.44
C LYS A 523 15.01 -8.47 -10.93
N ALA A 524 14.97 -8.30 -12.23
CA ALA A 524 13.93 -7.53 -12.88
C ALA A 524 12.56 -8.00 -12.38
N LEU A 525 11.59 -7.09 -12.31
CA LEU A 525 10.21 -7.45 -12.03
C LEU A 525 9.80 -8.61 -12.94
N PHE A 526 9.33 -9.70 -12.33
CA PHE A 526 8.78 -10.81 -13.09
C PHE A 526 7.42 -10.40 -13.66
N ASN A 527 7.29 -10.43 -14.96
CA ASN A 527 6.08 -10.03 -15.65
C ASN A 527 5.98 -10.78 -16.98
N GLU A 528 5.57 -12.03 -16.89
CA GLU A 528 5.59 -12.96 -18.03
C GLU A 528 4.20 -13.52 -18.33
N THR A 529 3.98 -13.88 -19.60
CA THR A 529 2.72 -14.46 -20.06
C THR A 529 2.93 -15.92 -20.43
N PHE A 530 2.06 -16.78 -19.92
CA PHE A 530 2.05 -18.21 -20.15
C PHE A 530 0.75 -18.62 -20.84
N SER A 531 0.85 -19.53 -21.80
CA SER A 531 -0.33 -20.14 -22.42
C SER A 531 -0.96 -21.17 -21.48
N LEU A 532 -2.27 -21.13 -21.34
CA LEU A 532 -3.04 -22.11 -20.58
C LEU A 532 -3.51 -23.23 -21.52
N SER A 533 -3.33 -24.45 -21.09
CA SER A 533 -3.81 -25.65 -21.78
C SER A 533 -4.90 -26.34 -20.95
N ARG A 534 -5.87 -26.96 -21.63
CA ARG A 534 -6.88 -27.77 -20.94
C ARG A 534 -6.21 -28.88 -20.14
N ASN A 535 -6.49 -28.94 -18.87
CA ASN A 535 -5.97 -29.95 -17.97
C ASN A 535 -6.95 -31.11 -17.85
N THR A 536 -6.73 -32.17 -18.63
CA THR A 536 -7.61 -33.34 -18.68
C THR A 536 -7.49 -34.25 -17.44
N SER A 537 -6.49 -34.02 -16.58
CA SER A 537 -6.39 -34.73 -15.30
C SER A 537 -7.36 -34.18 -14.25
N LEU A 538 -7.94 -33.00 -14.48
CA LEU A 538 -8.94 -32.38 -13.64
C LEU A 538 -10.32 -32.65 -14.22
N PRO A 539 -11.22 -33.36 -13.51
CA PRO A 539 -12.58 -33.55 -13.97
C PRO A 539 -13.33 -32.21 -14.04
N SER A 540 -14.22 -32.08 -15.00
CA SER A 540 -15.12 -30.92 -15.05
C SER A 540 -15.94 -30.82 -13.76
N PHE A 541 -16.16 -29.59 -13.28
CA PHE A 541 -16.85 -29.34 -12.01
C PHE A 541 -17.83 -28.18 -12.14
N VAL A 542 -19.08 -28.37 -11.75
CA VAL A 542 -20.17 -27.37 -11.83
C VAL A 542 -20.25 -26.72 -13.22
N GLY A 543 -20.03 -27.50 -14.28
CA GLY A 543 -20.05 -27.00 -15.66
C GLY A 543 -18.77 -26.31 -16.14
N TYR A 544 -17.70 -26.30 -15.35
CA TYR A 544 -16.41 -25.70 -15.72
C TYR A 544 -15.39 -26.79 -16.09
N ASP A 545 -14.68 -26.53 -17.17
CA ASP A 545 -13.48 -27.25 -17.57
C ASP A 545 -12.22 -26.47 -17.14
N PHE A 546 -11.19 -27.17 -16.72
CA PHE A 546 -10.00 -26.54 -16.17
C PHE A 546 -8.87 -26.40 -17.17
N TYR A 547 -8.24 -25.23 -17.14
CA TYR A 547 -7.06 -24.88 -17.94
C TYR A 547 -5.94 -24.50 -16.99
N SER A 548 -4.75 -24.99 -17.21
CA SER A 548 -3.62 -24.74 -16.33
C SER A 548 -2.33 -24.42 -17.10
N ALA A 549 -1.45 -23.71 -16.41
CA ALA A 549 -0.08 -23.47 -16.83
C ALA A 549 0.88 -23.68 -15.66
N GLU A 550 2.10 -24.07 -15.97
CA GLU A 550 3.21 -24.03 -15.05
C GLU A 550 3.93 -22.70 -15.21
N VAL A 551 3.93 -21.89 -14.14
CA VAL A 551 4.66 -20.63 -14.08
C VAL A 551 6.03 -20.94 -13.48
N THR A 552 7.04 -20.89 -14.32
CA THR A 552 8.44 -21.09 -13.94
C THR A 552 9.12 -19.74 -13.69
N ASN A 553 10.13 -19.72 -12.83
CA ASN A 553 10.94 -18.53 -12.53
C ASN A 553 10.30 -17.44 -11.64
N GLY A 554 9.08 -17.61 -11.14
CA GLY A 554 8.56 -16.75 -10.07
C GLY A 554 9.35 -16.94 -8.77
N ILE A 555 9.55 -15.87 -7.98
CA ILE A 555 10.42 -15.92 -6.80
C ILE A 555 9.62 -15.93 -5.52
N GLY A 556 8.55 -15.13 -5.44
CA GLY A 556 7.77 -14.94 -4.25
C GLY A 556 6.35 -15.42 -4.43
N PHE A 557 6.15 -16.70 -4.36
CA PHE A 557 4.85 -17.29 -4.66
C PHE A 557 3.69 -16.71 -3.82
N SER A 558 3.94 -16.23 -2.60
CA SER A 558 2.92 -15.58 -1.76
C SER A 558 2.59 -14.14 -2.19
N GLN A 559 3.36 -13.57 -3.10
CA GLN A 559 3.25 -12.20 -3.58
C GLN A 559 2.83 -12.13 -5.05
N MET A 560 2.85 -13.25 -5.75
CA MET A 560 2.55 -13.29 -7.17
C MET A 560 1.06 -13.04 -7.42
N THR A 561 0.77 -12.14 -8.34
CA THR A 561 -0.56 -11.91 -8.87
C THR A 561 -0.66 -12.36 -10.31
N ALA A 562 -1.87 -12.60 -10.77
CA ALA A 562 -2.12 -13.09 -12.11
C ALA A 562 -3.33 -12.43 -12.75
N ASP A 563 -3.22 -12.18 -14.05
CA ASP A 563 -4.31 -11.77 -14.92
C ASP A 563 -4.64 -12.92 -15.86
N PHE A 564 -5.89 -13.37 -15.84
CA PHE A 564 -6.39 -14.37 -16.76
C PHE A 564 -7.05 -13.73 -17.96
N LYS A 565 -6.77 -14.26 -19.16
CA LYS A 565 -7.43 -13.85 -20.39
C LYS A 565 -7.69 -15.06 -21.26
N ALA A 566 -8.94 -15.23 -21.69
CA ALA A 566 -9.30 -16.24 -22.67
C ALA A 566 -10.10 -15.62 -23.82
N ASN A 567 -9.71 -15.95 -25.05
CA ASN A 567 -10.54 -15.71 -26.22
C ASN A 567 -11.46 -16.92 -26.37
N VAL A 568 -12.74 -16.65 -26.40
CA VAL A 568 -13.76 -17.70 -26.36
C VAL A 568 -14.83 -17.47 -27.42
N THR A 569 -15.47 -18.55 -27.84
CA THR A 569 -16.66 -18.51 -28.70
C THR A 569 -17.86 -18.99 -27.88
N ASP A 570 -18.90 -18.16 -27.79
CA ASP A 570 -20.13 -18.50 -27.11
C ASP A 570 -20.84 -19.67 -27.85
N VAL A 571 -21.15 -20.73 -27.12
CA VAL A 571 -21.67 -21.96 -27.71
C VAL A 571 -23.08 -21.78 -28.30
N SER A 572 -23.86 -20.90 -27.67
CA SER A 572 -25.27 -20.69 -28.10
C SER A 572 -25.42 -19.73 -29.30
N THR A 573 -24.54 -18.71 -29.35
CA THR A 573 -24.65 -17.65 -30.36
C THR A 573 -23.56 -17.72 -31.44
N GLY A 574 -22.49 -18.45 -31.21
CA GLY A 574 -21.28 -18.45 -32.05
C GLY A 574 -20.47 -17.17 -32.01
N ASN A 575 -20.81 -16.21 -31.15
CA ASN A 575 -20.11 -14.95 -31.04
C ASN A 575 -18.75 -15.11 -30.33
N LYS A 576 -17.73 -14.50 -30.88
CA LYS A 576 -16.40 -14.43 -30.26
C LYS A 576 -16.32 -13.28 -29.27
N LYS A 577 -15.73 -13.53 -28.11
CA LYS A 577 -15.47 -12.53 -27.08
C LYS A 577 -14.19 -12.86 -26.31
N THR A 578 -13.68 -11.88 -25.60
CA THR A 578 -12.60 -12.08 -24.61
C THR A 578 -13.20 -12.02 -23.23
N VAL A 579 -12.84 -12.97 -22.38
CA VAL A 579 -13.20 -13.04 -20.98
C VAL A 579 -11.93 -13.07 -20.12
N GLY A 580 -11.99 -12.57 -18.90
CA GLY A 580 -10.82 -12.52 -18.05
C GLY A 580 -11.14 -12.26 -16.58
N LEU A 581 -10.14 -12.53 -15.77
CA LEU A 581 -10.06 -12.12 -14.38
C LEU A 581 -8.79 -11.30 -14.22
N ASP A 582 -8.90 -10.21 -13.53
CA ASP A 582 -7.81 -9.27 -13.34
C ASP A 582 -7.36 -9.30 -11.88
N PHE A 583 -6.04 -9.22 -11.66
CA PHE A 583 -5.43 -9.05 -10.36
C PHE A 583 -5.88 -10.10 -9.32
N VAL A 584 -5.83 -11.38 -9.68
CA VAL A 584 -6.05 -12.47 -8.72
C VAL A 584 -4.74 -12.84 -8.05
N LEU A 585 -4.79 -13.14 -6.75
CA LEU A 585 -3.63 -13.65 -6.02
C LEU A 585 -3.34 -15.07 -6.51
N ALA A 586 -2.11 -15.35 -6.94
CA ALA A 586 -1.75 -16.65 -7.48
C ALA A 586 -1.87 -17.78 -6.45
N ILE A 587 -1.72 -17.43 -5.17
CA ILE A 587 -1.93 -18.33 -4.04
C ILE A 587 -2.96 -17.71 -3.12
N ASP A 588 -4.09 -18.38 -2.98
CA ASP A 588 -5.13 -17.99 -2.03
C ASP A 588 -4.98 -18.83 -0.75
N PRO A 589 -4.74 -18.22 0.43
CA PRO A 589 -4.65 -18.92 1.70
C PRO A 589 -5.87 -19.78 2.07
N GLN A 590 -7.05 -19.41 1.60
CA GLN A 590 -8.25 -20.24 1.79
C GLN A 590 -8.12 -21.60 1.12
N SER A 591 -7.34 -21.67 0.06
CA SER A 591 -7.15 -22.88 -0.74
C SER A 591 -6.19 -23.89 -0.13
N VAL A 592 -5.29 -23.43 0.74
CA VAL A 592 -4.38 -24.33 1.48
C VAL A 592 -4.95 -24.80 2.81
N GLY A 593 -6.27 -24.58 3.04
CA GLY A 593 -6.97 -25.05 4.25
C GLY A 593 -6.62 -24.26 5.52
N ILE A 594 -5.99 -23.09 5.38
CA ILE A 594 -5.59 -22.25 6.52
C ILE A 594 -6.80 -21.47 7.06
N THR A 595 -7.76 -21.12 6.19
CA THR A 595 -9.00 -20.47 6.60
C THR A 595 -10.21 -21.26 6.12
N PRO A 596 -11.27 -21.42 6.95
CA PRO A 596 -12.50 -22.04 6.49
C PRO A 596 -13.16 -21.17 5.40
N PRO A 597 -13.88 -21.79 4.45
CA PRO A 597 -14.63 -21.05 3.46
C PRO A 597 -15.66 -20.12 4.16
N PRO A 598 -15.93 -18.95 3.61
CA PRO A 598 -16.92 -18.05 4.21
C PRO A 598 -18.31 -18.72 4.22
N PRO A 599 -19.11 -18.50 5.27
CA PRO A 599 -20.45 -19.06 5.34
C PRO A 599 -21.33 -18.49 4.23
N LEU A 600 -22.15 -19.35 3.64
CA LEU A 600 -23.14 -18.93 2.65
C LEU A 600 -24.29 -18.19 3.34
N ALA A 601 -24.59 -16.98 2.86
CA ALA A 601 -25.72 -16.19 3.34
C ALA A 601 -27.02 -16.67 2.69
N THR A 602 -28.11 -16.60 3.46
CA THR A 602 -29.46 -16.88 2.95
C THR A 602 -29.88 -15.78 1.97
N VAL A 603 -30.42 -16.19 0.83
CA VAL A 603 -30.92 -15.30 -0.22
C VAL A 603 -32.43 -15.14 -0.07
N SER A 604 -32.92 -13.93 -0.16
CA SER A 604 -34.34 -13.57 -0.32
C SER A 604 -34.51 -12.56 -1.45
N THR A 605 -35.72 -12.10 -1.71
CA THR A 605 -36.03 -11.10 -2.75
C THR A 605 -36.72 -9.89 -2.16
N VAL A 606 -36.48 -8.72 -2.73
CA VAL A 606 -37.16 -7.46 -2.37
C VAL A 606 -37.65 -6.74 -3.61
N ASN A 607 -38.79 -6.06 -3.48
CA ASN A 607 -39.31 -5.21 -4.54
C ASN A 607 -38.45 -3.96 -4.73
N LEU A 608 -38.18 -3.59 -5.96
CA LEU A 608 -37.53 -2.36 -6.33
C LEU A 608 -38.57 -1.31 -6.66
N THR A 609 -38.57 -0.18 -5.99
CA THR A 609 -39.40 0.96 -6.34
C THR A 609 -38.53 1.94 -7.13
N LEU A 610 -38.87 2.18 -8.38
CA LEU A 610 -38.21 3.19 -9.21
C LEU A 610 -38.83 4.56 -8.84
N SER A 611 -38.06 5.41 -8.16
CA SER A 611 -38.39 6.82 -8.03
C SER A 611 -37.66 7.62 -9.12
N GLY A 612 -38.24 8.71 -9.59
CA GLY A 612 -37.74 9.47 -10.73
C GLY A 612 -36.30 10.04 -10.58
N ASN A 613 -35.62 9.82 -9.44
CA ASN A 613 -34.25 10.23 -9.15
C ASN A 613 -33.35 9.09 -8.67
N GLY A 614 -33.67 7.83 -8.94
CA GLY A 614 -32.87 6.68 -8.54
C GLY A 614 -33.70 5.51 -8.01
N THR A 615 -33.06 4.35 -7.87
CA THR A 615 -33.69 3.15 -7.32
C THR A 615 -33.84 3.29 -5.81
N THR A 616 -35.08 3.17 -5.29
CA THR A 616 -35.36 3.11 -3.84
C THR A 616 -35.86 1.73 -3.47
N LEU A 617 -35.62 1.30 -2.24
CA LEU A 617 -36.18 0.06 -1.69
C LEU A 617 -37.64 0.30 -1.31
N GLY A 618 -38.54 -0.59 -1.71
CA GLY A 618 -39.92 -0.61 -1.22
C GLY A 618 -39.97 -0.86 0.28
N SER A 619 -40.98 -0.30 0.95
CA SER A 619 -41.13 -0.38 2.42
C SER A 619 -41.55 -1.77 2.95
N ASP A 620 -41.71 -2.77 2.09
CA ASP A 620 -42.32 -4.03 2.46
C ASP A 620 -41.28 -5.11 2.81
N ALA A 621 -41.41 -5.58 4.04
CA ALA A 621 -40.93 -6.83 4.60
C ALA A 621 -39.42 -7.10 4.56
N VAL A 622 -38.73 -6.54 5.53
CA VAL A 622 -37.47 -7.09 6.00
C VAL A 622 -37.78 -8.33 6.84
N PRO A 623 -37.33 -9.55 6.51
CA PRO A 623 -37.43 -10.67 7.43
C PRO A 623 -36.62 -10.32 8.69
N SER A 624 -37.27 -10.30 9.84
CA SER A 624 -36.60 -10.20 11.12
C SER A 624 -35.62 -11.38 11.25
N ALA A 625 -34.40 -11.08 11.72
CA ALA A 625 -33.38 -12.08 11.99
C ALA A 625 -33.98 -13.22 12.83
N LEU A 626 -33.89 -14.45 12.33
CA LEU A 626 -34.14 -15.64 13.14
C LEU A 626 -33.09 -15.69 14.26
N PRO A 627 -33.49 -16.01 15.51
CA PRO A 627 -32.55 -16.13 16.60
C PRO A 627 -31.55 -17.25 16.30
N LEU A 628 -30.28 -16.96 16.49
CA LEU A 628 -29.19 -17.93 16.49
C LEU A 628 -29.52 -18.99 17.53
N MET A 629 -29.95 -20.19 17.10
CA MET A 629 -29.94 -21.37 17.96
C MET A 629 -28.48 -21.74 18.21
N GLY A 630 -28.10 -21.75 19.50
CA GLY A 630 -26.78 -22.12 19.93
C GLY A 630 -26.46 -23.58 19.59
N LEU A 631 -25.24 -23.80 19.17
CA LEU A 631 -24.40 -24.98 19.40
C LEU A 631 -23.00 -24.49 19.70
#